data_49e1117faffe179ba98b312cdd4889d6
#
_entry.id   49e1117faffe179ba98b312cdd4889d6
#
_cell.length_a   1.000
_cell.length_b   1.000
_cell.length_c   1.000
_cell.angle_alpha   90.00
_cell.angle_beta   90.00
_cell.angle_gamma   90.00
#
_symmetry.space_group_name_H-M   'P 1'
#
loop_
_entity.id
_entity.type
_entity.pdbx_description
1 polymer ?
#
loop_
_entity_poly.entity_id
_entity_poly.type
_entity_poly.pdbx_seq_one_letter_code
_entity_poly.pdbx_strand_id
1 'polypeptide(L)'
;MFTVTEEVVSLKKTDAGNLASNERMMVVGELERELLRKMPASDACSWDRTGMLVGNPMDTVRGVAVALDPTIHAVEEAHAHGANVLLTHHPVFIDAPDAFMPQAAMGHAPGAVVRRACELGVSVLSFHTALDVSTAGLDALPVLLRLTPLGVLDPLPDAANKGFGRICAPSSGEEPLTLRHLSARCVSVFGTYPRVWGSPDKQLSRIVTSGGSAGSFARMCLDQGIGCLICGEIKYHEALDAALSGLAIIELGHDVSEFPLCALLAAYAAEAGVAESCITMIDQSNNWYTPESSRR
;
A
#
# COMPACT_ATOMS: atom_id res chain seq x y z
N MET A 1 -6.41 7.79 15.43
CA MET A 1 -7.63 7.35 14.74
C MET A 1 -7.63 8.06 13.39
N PHE A 2 -7.18 7.38 12.36
CA PHE A 2 -6.97 7.99 11.04
C PHE A 2 -8.31 8.13 10.31
N THR A 3 -8.73 9.35 10.05
CA THR A 3 -9.87 9.66 9.18
C THR A 3 -9.45 9.76 7.70
N VAL A 4 -8.69 8.78 7.22
CA VAL A 4 -8.25 8.70 5.80
C VAL A 4 -9.37 8.20 4.88
N THR A 5 -10.47 7.70 5.45
CA THR A 5 -11.50 6.96 4.71
C THR A 5 -12.45 7.83 3.86
N GLU A 6 -12.60 9.13 4.11
CA GLU A 6 -13.60 9.93 3.39
C GLU A 6 -13.10 10.58 2.09
N GLU A 7 -11.83 10.97 2.00
CA GLU A 7 -11.32 11.64 0.80
C GLU A 7 -10.95 10.69 -0.35
N VAL A 8 -10.51 9.46 -0.08
CA VAL A 8 -10.18 8.47 -1.11
C VAL A 8 -11.44 7.82 -1.70
N VAL A 9 -12.52 7.71 -0.93
CA VAL A 9 -13.81 7.13 -1.35
C VAL A 9 -14.69 8.10 -2.17
N SER A 10 -14.38 9.42 -2.15
CA SER A 10 -15.18 10.43 -2.88
C SER A 10 -15.05 10.38 -4.41
N LEU A 11 -14.22 9.53 -4.97
CA LEU A 11 -13.87 9.53 -6.39
C LEU A 11 -14.81 8.75 -7.32
N LYS A 12 -16.00 8.30 -6.93
CA LYS A 12 -17.10 7.92 -7.87
C LYS A 12 -18.29 7.30 -7.15
N LYS A 13 -19.32 8.09 -6.85
CA LYS A 13 -20.70 7.57 -6.71
C LYS A 13 -21.38 7.62 -8.07
N THR A 14 -21.62 6.48 -8.69
CA THR A 14 -22.61 6.33 -9.75
C THR A 14 -23.72 5.39 -9.25
N ASP A 15 -24.97 5.83 -9.40
CA ASP A 15 -26.18 5.13 -8.98
C ASP A 15 -26.24 3.68 -9.49
N ALA A 16 -26.36 2.72 -8.59
CA ALA A 16 -26.74 1.34 -8.91
C ALA A 16 -28.18 1.10 -8.46
N GLY A 17 -29.06 0.98 -9.45
CA GLY A 17 -30.46 0.65 -9.26
C GLY A 17 -30.67 -0.78 -8.73
N ASN A 18 -31.63 -0.88 -7.83
CA ASN A 18 -32.13 -2.07 -7.15
C ASN A 18 -32.78 -3.06 -8.14
N LEU A 19 -32.19 -4.24 -8.31
CA LEU A 19 -32.81 -5.41 -8.94
C LEU A 19 -32.53 -6.63 -8.08
N ALA A 20 -33.53 -7.12 -7.38
CA ALA A 20 -33.50 -8.41 -6.72
C ALA A 20 -33.37 -9.53 -7.78
N SER A 21 -32.17 -10.01 -8.00
CA SER A 21 -31.82 -11.22 -8.74
C SER A 21 -31.31 -12.25 -7.76
N ASN A 22 -31.60 -13.52 -8.04
CA ASN A 22 -31.11 -14.72 -7.36
C ASN A 22 -29.57 -14.60 -7.24
N GLU A 23 -29.07 -13.98 -6.14
CA GLU A 23 -27.66 -13.62 -6.00
C GLU A 23 -26.84 -14.91 -5.83
N ARG A 24 -26.23 -15.35 -6.93
CA ARG A 24 -25.18 -16.32 -6.89
C ARG A 24 -24.06 -15.77 -6.01
N MET A 25 -23.81 -16.41 -4.88
CA MET A 25 -22.74 -16.00 -3.98
C MET A 25 -21.38 -16.11 -4.70
N MET A 26 -20.60 -15.04 -4.65
CA MET A 26 -19.26 -14.95 -5.23
C MET A 26 -18.33 -15.99 -4.57
N VAL A 27 -17.50 -16.66 -5.35
CA VAL A 27 -16.42 -17.51 -4.84
C VAL A 27 -15.07 -16.78 -4.86
N VAL A 28 -14.13 -17.23 -4.02
CA VAL A 28 -12.81 -16.58 -3.84
C VAL A 28 -12.06 -16.45 -5.17
N GLY A 29 -12.13 -17.45 -6.06
CA GLY A 29 -11.50 -17.37 -7.38
C GLY A 29 -12.17 -16.37 -8.35
N GLU A 30 -13.44 -16.01 -8.12
CA GLU A 30 -14.09 -14.91 -8.86
C GLU A 30 -13.61 -13.56 -8.36
N LEU A 31 -13.52 -13.37 -7.04
CA LEU A 31 -12.93 -12.18 -6.42
C LEU A 31 -11.48 -11.97 -6.90
N GLU A 32 -10.65 -13.00 -6.83
CA GLU A 32 -9.27 -12.95 -7.32
C GLU A 32 -9.21 -12.48 -8.78
N ARG A 33 -10.05 -13.05 -9.65
CA ARG A 33 -10.08 -12.68 -11.06
C ARG A 33 -10.44 -11.21 -11.28
N GLU A 34 -11.39 -10.67 -10.53
CA GLU A 34 -11.75 -9.24 -10.62
C GLU A 34 -10.60 -8.34 -10.13
N LEU A 35 -9.91 -8.73 -9.05
CA LEU A 35 -8.75 -8.02 -8.55
C LEU A 35 -7.58 -8.07 -9.55
N LEU A 36 -7.32 -9.22 -10.17
CA LEU A 36 -6.27 -9.38 -11.19
C LEU A 36 -6.56 -8.57 -12.47
N ARG A 37 -7.79 -8.20 -12.77
CA ARG A 37 -8.10 -7.27 -13.88
C ARG A 37 -7.62 -5.84 -13.59
N LYS A 38 -7.59 -5.43 -12.33
CA LYS A 38 -7.12 -4.11 -11.90
C LYS A 38 -5.62 -4.08 -11.64
N MET A 39 -5.09 -5.19 -11.14
CA MET A 39 -3.69 -5.38 -10.74
C MET A 39 -3.16 -6.66 -11.39
N PRO A 40 -2.91 -6.65 -12.73
CA PRO A 40 -2.48 -7.84 -13.45
C PRO A 40 -1.16 -8.38 -12.91
N ALA A 41 -1.06 -9.70 -12.73
CA ALA A 41 0.18 -10.35 -12.31
C ALA A 41 1.35 -10.11 -13.29
N SER A 42 1.05 -9.81 -14.56
CA SER A 42 2.05 -9.40 -15.55
C SER A 42 2.73 -8.07 -15.26
N ASP A 43 2.12 -7.20 -14.46
CA ASP A 43 2.66 -5.90 -14.07
C ASP A 43 3.58 -6.02 -12.83
N ALA A 44 3.46 -7.11 -12.08
CA ALA A 44 4.29 -7.36 -10.91
C ALA A 44 5.75 -7.62 -11.27
N CYS A 45 6.65 -7.30 -10.36
CA CYS A 45 8.05 -7.70 -10.47
C CYS A 45 8.18 -9.23 -10.60
N SER A 46 9.14 -9.70 -11.39
CA SER A 46 9.32 -11.14 -11.68
C SER A 46 9.61 -12.01 -10.45
N TRP A 47 10.11 -11.42 -9.38
CA TRP A 47 10.38 -12.07 -8.11
C TRP A 47 9.18 -12.10 -7.16
N ASP A 48 8.15 -11.29 -7.45
CA ASP A 48 7.00 -11.08 -6.57
C ASP A 48 5.95 -12.19 -6.70
N ARG A 49 5.01 -12.21 -5.75
CA ARG A 49 3.88 -13.13 -5.69
C ARG A 49 2.58 -12.34 -5.65
N THR A 50 1.73 -12.52 -6.66
CA THR A 50 0.47 -11.79 -6.84
C THR A 50 -0.69 -12.76 -6.97
N GLY A 51 -1.80 -12.47 -6.30
CA GLY A 51 -3.02 -13.27 -6.28
C GLY A 51 -3.13 -14.16 -5.06
N MET A 52 -3.85 -15.27 -5.18
CA MET A 52 -4.09 -16.20 -4.08
C MET A 52 -2.87 -17.06 -3.78
N LEU A 53 -2.34 -16.92 -2.58
CA LEU A 53 -1.18 -17.68 -2.10
C LEU A 53 -1.59 -18.85 -1.19
N VAL A 54 -2.72 -18.70 -0.49
CA VAL A 54 -3.29 -19.72 0.39
C VAL A 54 -4.80 -19.74 0.20
N GLY A 55 -5.42 -20.91 0.14
CA GLY A 55 -6.88 -21.01 0.13
C GLY A 55 -7.45 -21.93 -0.94
N ASN A 56 -8.77 -21.87 -1.08
CA ASN A 56 -9.53 -22.65 -2.05
C ASN A 56 -10.38 -21.72 -2.93
N PRO A 57 -10.13 -21.65 -4.25
CA PRO A 57 -10.84 -20.76 -5.16
C PRO A 57 -12.35 -21.04 -5.25
N MET A 58 -12.80 -22.20 -4.81
CA MET A 58 -14.21 -22.59 -4.84
C MET A 58 -14.99 -22.21 -3.58
N ASP A 59 -14.31 -21.73 -2.54
CA ASP A 59 -14.98 -21.30 -1.31
C ASP A 59 -15.80 -20.04 -1.56
N THR A 60 -17.02 -20.00 -1.02
CA THR A 60 -17.87 -18.82 -1.06
C THR A 60 -17.27 -17.70 -0.21
N VAL A 61 -17.17 -16.50 -0.76
CA VAL A 61 -16.76 -15.31 -0.02
C VAL A 61 -17.83 -14.96 1.02
N ARG A 62 -17.48 -14.99 2.31
CA ARG A 62 -18.35 -14.56 3.42
C ARG A 62 -18.03 -13.13 3.86
N GLY A 63 -16.79 -12.72 3.72
CA GLY A 63 -16.29 -11.38 4.02
C GLY A 63 -14.82 -11.30 3.68
N VAL A 64 -14.33 -10.07 3.52
CA VAL A 64 -12.94 -9.73 3.21
C VAL A 64 -12.38 -8.89 4.34
N ALA A 65 -11.28 -9.34 4.94
CA ALA A 65 -10.46 -8.53 5.81
C ALA A 65 -9.28 -8.00 5.00
N VAL A 66 -8.94 -6.73 5.18
CA VAL A 66 -7.84 -6.07 4.45
C VAL A 66 -6.76 -5.68 5.45
N ALA A 67 -5.51 -6.01 5.15
CA ALA A 67 -4.35 -5.68 5.97
C ALA A 67 -3.16 -5.28 5.10
N LEU A 68 -2.17 -4.62 5.68
CA LEU A 68 -0.89 -4.38 5.02
C LEU A 68 -0.09 -5.68 5.00
N ASP A 69 0.10 -6.28 6.17
CA ASP A 69 0.92 -7.47 6.40
C ASP A 69 0.08 -8.71 6.70
N PRO A 70 0.39 -9.85 6.07
CA PRO A 70 -0.25 -11.14 6.37
C PRO A 70 0.37 -11.76 7.63
N THR A 71 -0.02 -11.28 8.80
CA THR A 71 0.43 -11.81 10.08
C THR A 71 -0.53 -12.88 10.62
N ILE A 72 -0.08 -13.69 11.60
CA ILE A 72 -0.98 -14.62 12.30
C ILE A 72 -2.16 -13.85 12.91
N HIS A 73 -1.89 -12.70 13.52
CA HIS A 73 -2.93 -11.84 14.10
C HIS A 73 -3.92 -11.37 13.03
N ALA A 74 -3.46 -10.94 11.85
CA ALA A 74 -4.36 -10.54 10.76
C ALA A 74 -5.27 -11.67 10.29
N VAL A 75 -4.76 -12.91 10.23
CA VAL A 75 -5.56 -14.11 9.91
C VAL A 75 -6.60 -14.37 10.99
N GLU A 76 -6.23 -14.27 12.27
CA GLU A 76 -7.12 -14.50 13.42
C GLU A 76 -8.21 -13.42 13.50
N GLU A 77 -7.87 -12.16 13.29
CA GLU A 77 -8.82 -11.04 13.22
C GLU A 77 -9.79 -11.20 12.04
N ALA A 78 -9.29 -11.58 10.85
CA ALA A 78 -10.14 -11.89 9.71
C ALA A 78 -11.21 -12.93 10.08
N HIS A 79 -10.77 -14.05 10.67
CA HIS A 79 -11.67 -15.11 11.11
C HIS A 79 -12.65 -14.64 12.20
N ALA A 80 -12.18 -13.87 13.18
CA ALA A 80 -13.02 -13.35 14.28
C ALA A 80 -14.12 -12.41 13.78
N HIS A 81 -13.86 -11.65 12.71
CA HIS A 81 -14.84 -10.80 12.03
C HIS A 81 -15.72 -11.56 11.02
N GLY A 82 -15.61 -12.89 10.94
CA GLY A 82 -16.40 -13.71 10.02
C GLY A 82 -15.92 -13.71 8.58
N ALA A 83 -14.83 -13.01 8.26
CA ALA A 83 -14.21 -13.02 6.95
C ALA A 83 -13.46 -14.33 6.72
N ASN A 84 -13.53 -14.84 5.49
CA ASN A 84 -12.75 -15.99 5.04
C ASN A 84 -11.78 -15.66 3.92
N VAL A 85 -11.60 -14.37 3.64
CA VAL A 85 -10.57 -13.84 2.76
C VAL A 85 -9.78 -12.78 3.52
N LEU A 86 -8.47 -12.94 3.57
CA LEU A 86 -7.52 -11.92 3.98
C LEU A 86 -6.85 -11.38 2.71
N LEU A 87 -7.10 -10.12 2.40
CA LEU A 87 -6.54 -9.42 1.26
C LEU A 87 -5.42 -8.50 1.76
N THR A 88 -4.18 -8.72 1.31
CA THR A 88 -3.02 -7.99 1.80
C THR A 88 -2.26 -7.29 0.69
N HIS A 89 -1.54 -6.22 1.06
CA HIS A 89 -0.54 -5.63 0.18
C HIS A 89 0.70 -6.54 0.12
N HIS A 90 1.34 -6.81 1.23
CA HIS A 90 2.50 -7.68 1.26
C HIS A 90 2.12 -9.16 1.04
N PRO A 91 2.91 -9.93 0.29
CA PRO A 91 2.68 -11.36 0.11
C PRO A 91 3.06 -12.13 1.38
N VAL A 92 2.33 -13.21 1.66
CA VAL A 92 2.62 -14.05 2.83
C VAL A 92 4.00 -14.72 2.74
N PHE A 93 4.52 -14.88 1.54
CA PHE A 93 5.90 -15.29 1.26
C PHE A 93 6.31 -14.88 -0.16
N ILE A 94 7.59 -14.62 -0.34
CA ILE A 94 8.25 -14.51 -1.65
C ILE A 94 8.78 -15.88 -2.03
N ASP A 95 9.61 -16.46 -1.16
CA ASP A 95 10.07 -17.83 -1.29
C ASP A 95 9.19 -18.77 -0.46
N ALA A 96 8.87 -19.93 -1.02
CA ALA A 96 8.01 -20.90 -0.33
C ALA A 96 8.63 -21.32 1.01
N PRO A 97 7.82 -21.33 2.10
CA PRO A 97 8.34 -21.71 3.41
C PRO A 97 8.68 -23.21 3.47
N ASP A 98 9.79 -23.53 4.13
CA ASP A 98 10.29 -24.93 4.36
C ASP A 98 9.73 -25.56 5.61
N ALA A 99 9.05 -24.79 6.48
CA ALA A 99 8.46 -25.26 7.72
C ALA A 99 7.11 -24.58 8.00
N PHE A 100 6.16 -25.36 8.50
CA PHE A 100 4.78 -24.92 8.84
C PHE A 100 4.55 -25.12 10.35
N MET A 101 5.30 -24.37 11.15
CA MET A 101 5.25 -24.45 12.60
C MET A 101 4.03 -23.67 13.16
N PRO A 102 3.51 -24.02 14.35
CA PRO A 102 2.34 -23.34 14.91
C PRO A 102 2.64 -21.91 15.41
N GLN A 103 3.90 -21.60 15.63
CA GLN A 103 4.35 -20.29 16.12
C GLN A 103 5.30 -19.67 15.13
N ALA A 104 5.17 -18.35 14.97
CA ALA A 104 6.13 -17.59 14.18
C ALA A 104 7.51 -17.57 14.88
N ALA A 105 8.55 -17.77 14.10
CA ALA A 105 9.93 -17.58 14.50
C ALA A 105 10.67 -16.86 13.38
N MET A 106 11.79 -16.23 13.68
CA MET A 106 12.56 -15.55 12.65
C MET A 106 12.91 -16.53 11.51
N GLY A 107 12.57 -16.18 10.27
CA GLY A 107 12.74 -17.00 9.09
C GLY A 107 11.64 -18.06 8.85
N HIS A 108 10.77 -18.33 9.83
CA HIS A 108 9.67 -19.31 9.69
C HIS A 108 8.27 -18.70 9.84
N ALA A 109 8.17 -17.39 10.02
CA ALA A 109 6.89 -16.70 10.18
C ALA A 109 5.91 -16.96 9.02
N PRO A 110 6.32 -16.94 7.73
CA PRO A 110 5.42 -17.22 6.61
C PRO A 110 4.72 -18.58 6.71
N GLY A 111 5.46 -19.64 7.06
CA GLY A 111 4.89 -20.99 7.23
C GLY A 111 3.89 -21.08 8.37
N ALA A 112 4.09 -20.36 9.46
CA ALA A 112 3.15 -20.28 10.57
C ALA A 112 1.86 -19.56 10.16
N VAL A 113 1.95 -18.50 9.38
CA VAL A 113 0.79 -17.77 8.81
C VAL A 113 0.00 -18.68 7.87
N VAL A 114 0.67 -19.34 6.92
CA VAL A 114 0.04 -20.30 5.99
C VAL A 114 -0.71 -21.38 6.76
N ARG A 115 -0.04 -22.00 7.76
CA ARG A 115 -0.67 -23.01 8.61
C ARG A 115 -1.91 -22.47 9.30
N ARG A 116 -1.81 -21.30 9.94
CA ARG A 116 -2.94 -20.70 10.66
C ARG A 116 -4.10 -20.36 9.73
N ALA A 117 -3.82 -19.83 8.55
CA ALA A 117 -4.82 -19.57 7.53
C ALA A 117 -5.59 -20.84 7.12
N CYS A 118 -4.86 -21.95 6.89
CA CYS A 118 -5.47 -23.26 6.62
C CYS A 118 -6.32 -23.78 7.78
N GLU A 119 -5.84 -23.66 9.03
CA GLU A 119 -6.57 -24.11 10.23
C GLU A 119 -7.90 -23.36 10.39
N LEU A 120 -7.94 -22.07 10.05
CA LEU A 120 -9.13 -21.22 10.21
C LEU A 120 -9.99 -21.12 8.93
N GLY A 121 -9.57 -21.74 7.84
CA GLY A 121 -10.28 -21.66 6.56
C GLY A 121 -10.31 -20.25 5.99
N VAL A 122 -9.20 -19.51 6.12
CA VAL A 122 -9.00 -18.16 5.59
C VAL A 122 -8.12 -18.24 4.36
N SER A 123 -8.62 -17.78 3.21
CA SER A 123 -7.84 -17.61 1.98
C SER A 123 -7.02 -16.32 2.06
N VAL A 124 -5.74 -16.36 1.67
CA VAL A 124 -4.86 -15.18 1.65
C VAL A 124 -4.54 -14.82 0.20
N LEU A 125 -4.94 -13.61 -0.18
CA LEU A 125 -4.67 -13.00 -1.47
C LEU A 125 -3.79 -11.78 -1.26
N SER A 126 -2.74 -11.65 -2.06
CA SER A 126 -1.79 -10.53 -1.91
C SER A 126 -1.58 -9.82 -3.24
N PHE A 127 -1.54 -8.48 -3.19
CA PHE A 127 -1.32 -7.61 -4.35
C PHE A 127 -0.28 -6.56 -3.97
N HIS A 128 0.98 -6.91 -4.15
CA HIS A 128 2.15 -6.13 -3.79
C HIS A 128 2.59 -5.24 -4.97
N THR A 129 3.67 -5.57 -5.67
CA THR A 129 4.22 -4.70 -6.71
C THR A 129 3.24 -4.48 -7.89
N ALA A 130 2.30 -5.38 -8.15
CA ALA A 130 1.23 -5.16 -9.14
C ALA A 130 0.30 -4.00 -8.74
N LEU A 131 0.09 -3.76 -7.45
CA LEU A 131 -0.65 -2.60 -6.95
C LEU A 131 0.24 -1.35 -6.97
N ASP A 132 1.50 -1.44 -6.52
CA ASP A 132 2.44 -0.31 -6.49
C ASP A 132 2.59 0.35 -7.85
N VAL A 133 2.75 -0.46 -8.90
CA VAL A 133 2.95 0.04 -10.28
C VAL A 133 1.66 0.54 -10.93
N SER A 134 0.50 0.24 -10.36
CA SER A 134 -0.79 0.69 -10.91
C SER A 134 -0.94 2.20 -10.82
N THR A 135 -1.71 2.81 -11.73
CA THR A 135 -1.97 4.25 -11.68
C THR A 135 -2.59 4.67 -10.35
N ALA A 136 -3.52 3.87 -9.80
CA ALA A 136 -4.16 4.19 -8.52
C ALA A 136 -3.18 4.05 -7.34
N GLY A 137 -2.31 3.02 -7.34
CA GLY A 137 -1.27 2.86 -6.33
C GLY A 137 -0.27 4.03 -6.36
N LEU A 138 0.19 4.40 -7.56
CA LEU A 138 1.07 5.56 -7.76
C LEU A 138 0.45 6.87 -7.27
N ASP A 139 -0.87 7.04 -7.42
CA ASP A 139 -1.58 8.27 -7.06
C ASP A 139 -2.01 8.32 -5.59
N ALA A 140 -1.87 7.23 -4.82
CA ALA A 140 -2.31 7.17 -3.43
C ALA A 140 -1.66 8.25 -2.54
N LEU A 141 -0.33 8.36 -2.55
CA LEU A 141 0.39 9.39 -1.79
C LEU A 141 0.20 10.81 -2.34
N PRO A 142 0.30 11.06 -3.67
CA PRO A 142 0.05 12.38 -4.23
C PRO A 142 -1.31 12.97 -3.88
N VAL A 143 -2.37 12.18 -3.95
CA VAL A 143 -3.74 12.62 -3.62
C VAL A 143 -3.81 13.09 -2.16
N LEU A 144 -3.32 12.29 -1.22
CA LEU A 144 -3.30 12.63 0.20
C LEU A 144 -2.45 13.87 0.49
N LEU A 145 -1.34 14.04 -0.23
CA LEU A 145 -0.42 15.15 -0.07
C LEU A 145 -0.79 16.37 -0.92
N ARG A 146 -1.92 16.34 -1.66
CA ARG A 146 -2.37 17.41 -2.56
C ARG A 146 -1.29 17.84 -3.53
N LEU A 147 -0.64 16.86 -4.15
CA LEU A 147 0.34 17.06 -5.21
C LEU A 147 -0.29 16.74 -6.57
N THR A 148 0.14 17.44 -7.61
CA THR A 148 -0.33 17.21 -8.98
C THR A 148 0.55 16.20 -9.68
N PRO A 149 0.04 15.02 -10.08
CA PRO A 149 0.80 14.03 -10.84
C PRO A 149 1.24 14.55 -12.21
N LEU A 150 2.49 14.28 -12.58
CA LEU A 150 3.08 14.67 -13.86
C LEU A 150 3.51 13.47 -14.71
N GLY A 151 4.03 12.41 -14.07
CA GLY A 151 4.58 11.25 -14.77
C GLY A 151 5.03 10.14 -13.82
N VAL A 152 5.77 9.20 -14.33
CA VAL A 152 6.32 8.04 -13.58
C VAL A 152 7.84 8.13 -13.65
N LEU A 153 8.51 7.86 -12.51
CA LEU A 153 9.97 7.91 -12.40
C LEU A 153 10.63 6.75 -13.16
N ASP A 154 10.13 5.55 -12.95
CA ASP A 154 10.59 4.30 -13.56
C ASP A 154 9.38 3.57 -14.19
N PRO A 155 9.01 3.94 -15.42
CA PRO A 155 7.83 3.39 -16.07
C PRO A 155 8.02 1.94 -16.52
N LEU A 156 6.93 1.17 -16.54
CA LEU A 156 6.92 -0.15 -17.16
C LEU A 156 7.18 -0.02 -18.68
N PRO A 157 7.87 -1.00 -19.30
CA PRO A 157 8.26 -0.93 -20.72
C PRO A 157 7.10 -0.65 -21.67
N ASP A 158 5.93 -1.23 -21.41
CA ASP A 158 4.77 -1.16 -22.31
C ASP A 158 3.63 -0.27 -21.76
N ALA A 159 3.85 0.44 -20.65
CA ALA A 159 2.83 1.26 -20.00
C ALA A 159 3.44 2.48 -19.27
N ALA A 160 3.63 3.58 -19.99
CA ALA A 160 4.26 4.79 -19.48
C ALA A 160 3.55 5.46 -18.28
N ASN A 161 2.29 5.12 -18.04
CA ASN A 161 1.50 5.61 -16.90
C ASN A 161 1.52 4.66 -15.68
N LYS A 162 2.20 3.52 -15.79
CA LYS A 162 2.45 2.53 -14.74
C LYS A 162 3.94 2.40 -14.47
N GLY A 163 4.32 2.00 -13.26
CA GLY A 163 5.72 1.81 -12.88
C GLY A 163 5.96 2.20 -11.44
N PHE A 164 7.18 2.57 -11.10
CA PHE A 164 7.54 2.94 -9.74
C PHE A 164 7.85 4.43 -9.63
N GLY A 165 7.41 5.03 -8.52
CA GLY A 165 7.65 6.44 -8.21
C GLY A 165 6.79 7.38 -9.04
N ARG A 166 5.91 8.13 -8.39
CA ARG A 166 5.08 9.15 -9.05
C ARG A 166 5.80 10.49 -9.05
N ILE A 167 6.09 11.01 -10.23
CA ILE A 167 6.60 12.38 -10.38
C ILE A 167 5.43 13.35 -10.24
N CYS A 168 5.60 14.34 -9.37
CA CYS A 168 4.57 15.32 -9.03
C CYS A 168 5.12 16.74 -9.03
N ALA A 169 4.22 17.72 -9.10
CA ALA A 169 4.45 19.13 -8.82
C ALA A 169 3.57 19.60 -7.65
N PRO A 170 3.90 20.72 -7.00
CA PRO A 170 2.96 21.45 -6.15
C PRO A 170 1.67 21.78 -6.92
N SER A 171 0.52 21.77 -6.25
CA SER A 171 -0.74 22.13 -6.88
C SER A 171 -0.74 23.62 -7.31
N SER A 172 -1.42 23.92 -8.42
CA SER A 172 -1.51 25.28 -8.93
C SER A 172 -2.17 26.23 -7.95
N GLY A 173 -1.62 27.43 -7.77
CA GLY A 173 -2.14 28.47 -6.86
C GLY A 173 -1.64 28.37 -5.43
N GLU A 174 -0.82 27.39 -5.08
CA GLU A 174 -0.10 27.37 -3.80
C GLU A 174 1.09 28.36 -3.86
N GLU A 175 1.42 28.96 -2.68
CA GLU A 175 2.70 29.63 -2.44
C GLU A 175 3.86 28.66 -2.74
N PRO A 176 5.07 29.15 -3.04
CA PRO A 176 6.20 28.26 -3.31
C PRO A 176 6.35 27.19 -2.22
N LEU A 177 6.14 25.92 -2.58
CA LEU A 177 6.18 24.81 -1.64
C LEU A 177 7.62 24.58 -1.17
N THR A 178 7.87 24.71 0.12
CA THR A 178 9.18 24.40 0.72
C THR A 178 9.20 23.01 1.32
N LEU A 179 10.42 22.46 1.56
CA LEU A 179 10.59 21.19 2.25
C LEU A 179 9.96 21.22 3.64
N ARG A 180 10.05 22.35 4.37
CA ARG A 180 9.39 22.58 5.67
C ARG A 180 7.88 22.40 5.56
N HIS A 181 7.25 23.05 4.59
CA HIS A 181 5.79 22.99 4.41
C HIS A 181 5.33 21.59 3.99
N LEU A 182 6.07 20.92 3.09
CA LEU A 182 5.72 19.57 2.67
C LEU A 182 5.90 18.54 3.79
N SER A 183 6.98 18.62 4.58
CA SER A 183 7.17 17.74 5.73
C SER A 183 6.12 17.96 6.83
N ALA A 184 5.72 19.21 7.08
CA ALA A 184 4.62 19.51 8.00
C ALA A 184 3.27 18.96 7.49
N ARG A 185 3.03 19.01 6.18
CA ARG A 185 1.86 18.37 5.55
C ARG A 185 1.88 16.86 5.75
N CYS A 186 3.04 16.21 5.59
CA CYS A 186 3.17 14.78 5.90
C CYS A 186 2.81 14.46 7.36
N VAL A 187 3.30 15.26 8.33
CA VAL A 187 2.91 15.09 9.75
C VAL A 187 1.40 15.21 9.93
N SER A 188 0.78 16.21 9.30
CA SER A 188 -0.68 16.44 9.42
C SER A 188 -1.50 15.31 8.80
N VAL A 189 -1.04 14.75 7.66
CA VAL A 189 -1.77 13.70 6.93
C VAL A 189 -1.60 12.34 7.59
N PHE A 190 -0.37 11.98 7.96
CA PHE A 190 -0.06 10.62 8.42
C PHE A 190 0.01 10.48 9.95
N GLY A 191 -0.01 11.60 10.71
CA GLY A 191 0.05 11.57 12.18
C GLY A 191 1.37 11.06 12.76
N THR A 192 2.41 10.96 11.94
CA THR A 192 3.75 10.51 12.32
C THR A 192 4.79 11.58 12.02
N TYR A 193 5.97 11.49 12.64
CA TYR A 193 7.07 12.41 12.41
C TYR A 193 8.06 11.78 11.44
N PRO A 194 8.12 12.26 10.17
CA PRO A 194 9.05 11.74 9.19
C PRO A 194 10.48 12.15 9.51
N ARG A 195 11.45 11.34 9.08
CA ARG A 195 12.84 11.76 9.04
C ARG A 195 13.08 12.58 7.76
N VAL A 196 13.62 13.80 7.91
CA VAL A 196 13.75 14.74 6.79
C VAL A 196 15.22 15.07 6.55
N TRP A 197 15.63 14.99 5.28
CA TRP A 197 16.98 15.30 4.81
C TRP A 197 16.94 16.49 3.85
N GLY A 198 17.81 17.47 4.06
CA GLY A 198 17.90 18.65 3.24
C GLY A 198 17.57 19.96 3.98
N SER A 199 17.73 21.09 3.30
CA SER A 199 17.43 22.41 3.89
C SER A 199 15.92 22.61 4.01
N PRO A 200 15.39 23.01 5.18
CA PRO A 200 13.96 23.27 5.36
C PRO A 200 13.38 24.30 4.39
N ASP A 201 14.19 25.27 4.00
CA ASP A 201 13.76 26.39 3.15
C ASP A 201 13.96 26.10 1.64
N LYS A 202 14.40 24.89 1.28
CA LYS A 202 14.50 24.44 -0.10
C LYS A 202 13.14 24.49 -0.78
N GLN A 203 13.06 25.23 -1.89
CA GLN A 203 11.87 25.28 -2.74
C GLN A 203 11.77 24.00 -3.59
N LEU A 204 10.58 23.46 -3.70
CA LEU A 204 10.28 22.20 -4.37
C LEU A 204 9.38 22.46 -5.58
N SER A 205 9.83 22.04 -6.76
CA SER A 205 9.07 22.13 -8.02
C SER A 205 8.77 20.76 -8.62
N ARG A 206 9.66 19.78 -8.40
CA ARG A 206 9.50 18.39 -8.84
C ARG A 206 9.76 17.47 -7.66
N ILE A 207 8.77 16.65 -7.37
CA ILE A 207 8.72 15.77 -6.21
C ILE A 207 8.43 14.37 -6.72
N VAL A 208 9.05 13.35 -6.13
CA VAL A 208 8.67 11.95 -6.36
C VAL A 208 8.08 11.40 -5.08
N THR A 209 6.99 10.66 -5.20
CA THR A 209 6.42 9.85 -4.11
C THR A 209 6.55 8.37 -4.45
N SER A 210 6.97 7.56 -3.48
CA SER A 210 7.04 6.11 -3.58
C SER A 210 6.73 5.50 -2.21
N GLY A 211 5.84 4.53 -2.13
CA GLY A 211 5.66 3.73 -0.92
C GLY A 211 6.87 2.82 -0.66
N GLY A 212 6.95 2.26 0.53
CA GLY A 212 7.93 1.26 0.90
C GLY A 212 9.39 1.69 0.81
N SER A 213 10.25 0.77 0.38
CA SER A 213 11.69 1.01 0.30
C SER A 213 12.07 1.80 -0.95
N ALA A 214 12.81 2.89 -0.76
CA ALA A 214 13.26 3.77 -1.85
C ALA A 214 14.32 3.13 -2.77
N GLY A 215 15.07 2.13 -2.30
CA GLY A 215 16.06 1.42 -3.11
C GLY A 215 16.93 2.34 -3.97
N SER A 216 16.91 2.12 -5.29
CA SER A 216 17.65 2.91 -6.28
C SER A 216 17.01 4.25 -6.67
N PHE A 217 15.82 4.58 -6.16
CA PHE A 217 15.07 5.77 -6.61
C PHE A 217 15.76 7.08 -6.30
N ALA A 218 16.54 7.16 -5.22
CA ALA A 218 17.31 8.36 -4.92
C ALA A 218 18.26 8.75 -6.08
N ARG A 219 18.94 7.75 -6.67
CA ARG A 219 19.81 7.95 -7.81
C ARG A 219 19.02 8.38 -9.05
N MET A 220 17.91 7.71 -9.35
CA MET A 220 17.04 8.05 -10.48
C MET A 220 16.45 9.47 -10.34
N CYS A 221 16.10 9.87 -9.11
CA CYS A 221 15.65 11.23 -8.81
C CYS A 221 16.72 12.28 -9.17
N LEU A 222 17.98 12.07 -8.77
CA LEU A 222 19.09 12.96 -9.09
C LEU A 222 19.31 13.05 -10.60
N ASP A 223 19.34 11.92 -11.29
CA ASP A 223 19.57 11.85 -12.74
C ASP A 223 18.45 12.54 -13.54
N GLN A 224 17.22 12.62 -13.02
CA GLN A 224 16.07 13.28 -13.63
C GLN A 224 15.80 14.70 -13.08
N GLY A 225 16.68 15.25 -12.24
CA GLY A 225 16.55 16.60 -11.69
C GLY A 225 15.34 16.76 -10.74
N ILE A 226 15.00 15.71 -9.99
CA ILE A 226 13.98 15.76 -8.96
C ILE A 226 14.51 16.49 -7.72
N GLY A 227 13.72 17.39 -7.15
CA GLY A 227 14.11 18.17 -5.98
C GLY A 227 13.86 17.49 -4.65
N CYS A 228 12.88 16.58 -4.56
CA CYS A 228 12.50 15.88 -3.32
C CYS A 228 11.99 14.47 -3.62
N LEU A 229 12.40 13.51 -2.80
CA LEU A 229 11.86 12.15 -2.75
C LEU A 229 11.08 11.98 -1.43
N ILE A 230 9.82 11.56 -1.52
CA ILE A 230 9.03 11.06 -0.39
C ILE A 230 9.00 9.54 -0.51
N CYS A 231 9.42 8.83 0.54
CA CYS A 231 9.48 7.36 0.55
C CYS A 231 9.12 6.78 1.92
N GLY A 232 8.90 5.47 1.97
CA GLY A 232 8.72 4.78 3.23
C GLY A 232 10.02 4.71 4.01
N GLU A 233 11.05 4.14 3.42
CA GLU A 233 12.36 4.00 4.06
C GLU A 233 13.51 4.08 3.06
N ILE A 234 14.68 4.49 3.56
CA ILE A 234 15.93 4.54 2.80
C ILE A 234 17.10 4.28 3.75
N LYS A 235 18.12 3.56 3.28
CA LYS A 235 19.32 3.31 4.07
C LYS A 235 20.05 4.61 4.39
N TYR A 236 20.59 4.74 5.61
CA TYR A 236 21.23 5.94 6.12
C TYR A 236 22.27 6.53 5.17
N HIS A 237 23.21 5.71 4.69
CA HIS A 237 24.29 6.20 3.81
C HIS A 237 23.76 6.63 2.44
N GLU A 238 22.77 5.93 1.90
CA GLU A 238 22.13 6.30 0.63
C GLU A 238 21.39 7.66 0.77
N ALA A 239 20.68 7.85 1.88
CA ALA A 239 20.02 9.12 2.18
C ALA A 239 21.02 10.27 2.37
N LEU A 240 22.12 10.03 3.07
CA LEU A 240 23.18 11.03 3.29
C LEU A 240 23.83 11.43 1.98
N ASP A 241 24.22 10.48 1.14
CA ASP A 241 24.85 10.72 -0.15
C ASP A 241 23.91 11.48 -1.09
N ALA A 242 22.63 11.09 -1.13
CA ALA A 242 21.62 11.78 -1.93
C ALA A 242 21.38 13.22 -1.45
N ALA A 243 21.32 13.45 -0.13
CA ALA A 243 21.14 14.77 0.45
C ALA A 243 22.35 15.68 0.19
N LEU A 244 23.58 15.14 0.30
CA LEU A 244 24.82 15.86 -0.08
C LEU A 244 24.87 16.18 -1.57
N SER A 245 24.23 15.36 -2.40
CA SER A 245 24.09 15.58 -3.84
C SER A 245 22.93 16.53 -4.19
N GLY A 246 22.21 17.05 -3.19
CA GLY A 246 21.17 18.07 -3.37
C GLY A 246 19.74 17.54 -3.46
N LEU A 247 19.48 16.23 -3.30
CA LEU A 247 18.11 15.67 -3.20
C LEU A 247 17.59 15.86 -1.76
N ALA A 248 16.44 16.50 -1.60
CA ALA A 248 15.73 16.44 -0.32
C ALA A 248 14.99 15.09 -0.19
N ILE A 249 14.89 14.56 1.05
CA ILE A 249 14.18 13.30 1.29
C ILE A 249 13.24 13.48 2.49
N ILE A 250 12.03 12.95 2.37
CA ILE A 250 11.06 12.80 3.46
C ILE A 250 10.77 11.31 3.62
N GLU A 251 11.21 10.73 4.72
CA GLU A 251 11.09 9.31 5.03
C GLU A 251 9.95 9.12 6.05
N LEU A 252 8.83 8.54 5.58
CA LEU A 252 7.56 8.45 6.32
C LEU A 252 7.50 7.28 7.30
N GLY A 253 8.17 6.18 6.99
CA GLY A 253 7.99 4.84 7.51
C GLY A 253 7.42 3.93 6.42
N HIS A 254 7.89 2.68 6.36
CA HIS A 254 7.49 1.71 5.34
C HIS A 254 5.97 1.53 5.34
N ASP A 255 5.44 1.05 6.46
CA ASP A 255 4.03 0.81 6.71
C ASP A 255 3.16 2.08 6.55
N VAL A 256 3.62 3.22 7.06
CA VAL A 256 2.91 4.50 6.97
C VAL A 256 2.70 4.91 5.52
N SER A 257 3.70 4.73 4.66
CA SER A 257 3.63 5.11 3.26
C SER A 257 2.76 4.18 2.40
N GLU A 258 2.59 2.93 2.82
CA GLU A 258 1.84 1.90 2.08
C GLU A 258 0.45 1.61 2.66
N PHE A 259 0.18 1.99 3.90
CA PHE A 259 -1.16 1.82 4.48
C PHE A 259 -2.30 2.40 3.62
N PRO A 260 -2.13 3.54 2.89
CA PRO A 260 -3.14 4.02 1.95
C PRO A 260 -3.53 3.01 0.86
N LEU A 261 -2.64 2.08 0.50
CA LEU A 261 -2.92 1.02 -0.48
C LEU A 261 -3.95 0.01 0.02
N CYS A 262 -4.03 -0.19 1.34
CA CYS A 262 -5.07 -1.03 1.93
C CYS A 262 -6.47 -0.48 1.67
N ALA A 263 -6.66 0.85 1.67
CA ALA A 263 -7.93 1.47 1.31
C ALA A 263 -8.29 1.23 -0.17
N LEU A 264 -7.31 1.21 -1.07
CA LEU A 264 -7.52 0.84 -2.47
C LEU A 264 -7.93 -0.63 -2.62
N LEU A 265 -7.29 -1.53 -1.88
CA LEU A 265 -7.66 -2.95 -1.88
C LEU A 265 -9.10 -3.15 -1.40
N ALA A 266 -9.50 -2.46 -0.33
CA ALA A 266 -10.88 -2.49 0.17
C ALA A 266 -11.88 -1.98 -0.88
N ALA A 267 -11.56 -0.85 -1.53
CA ALA A 267 -12.38 -0.30 -2.60
C ALA A 267 -12.50 -1.26 -3.79
N TYR A 268 -11.42 -1.92 -4.17
CA TYR A 268 -11.42 -2.90 -5.26
C TYR A 268 -12.21 -4.16 -4.91
N ALA A 269 -12.19 -4.61 -3.65
CA ALA A 269 -13.05 -5.70 -3.19
C ALA A 269 -14.53 -5.32 -3.27
N ALA A 270 -14.89 -4.09 -2.90
CA ALA A 270 -16.25 -3.57 -3.03
C ALA A 270 -16.69 -3.46 -4.50
N GLU A 271 -15.83 -2.90 -5.37
CA GLU A 271 -16.09 -2.82 -6.81
C GLU A 271 -16.19 -4.21 -7.48
N ALA A 272 -15.52 -5.23 -6.94
CA ALA A 272 -15.66 -6.62 -7.38
C ALA A 272 -17.00 -7.25 -6.99
N GLY A 273 -17.77 -6.61 -6.10
CA GLY A 273 -19.10 -7.05 -5.68
C GLY A 273 -19.20 -7.57 -4.24
N VAL A 274 -18.13 -7.42 -3.44
CA VAL A 274 -18.22 -7.70 -1.99
C VAL A 274 -18.98 -6.53 -1.32
N ALA A 275 -20.03 -6.84 -0.54
CA ALA A 275 -20.75 -5.81 0.17
C ALA A 275 -19.83 -5.05 1.14
N GLU A 276 -19.90 -3.72 1.17
CA GLU A 276 -19.07 -2.87 2.04
C GLU A 276 -19.16 -3.31 3.52
N SER A 277 -20.36 -3.73 3.97
CA SER A 277 -20.60 -4.25 5.32
C SER A 277 -19.86 -5.57 5.62
N CYS A 278 -19.35 -6.26 4.60
CA CYS A 278 -18.57 -7.48 4.69
C CYS A 278 -17.06 -7.24 4.48
N ILE A 279 -16.62 -5.98 4.42
CA ILE A 279 -15.21 -5.60 4.29
C ILE A 279 -14.76 -4.96 5.60
N THR A 280 -13.69 -5.50 6.18
CA THR A 280 -13.11 -5.02 7.44
C THR A 280 -11.63 -4.68 7.25
N MET A 281 -11.23 -3.50 7.70
CA MET A 281 -9.81 -3.11 7.75
C MET A 281 -9.20 -3.61 9.06
N ILE A 282 -8.09 -4.33 8.98
CA ILE A 282 -7.33 -4.77 10.17
C ILE A 282 -6.36 -3.66 10.55
N ASP A 283 -6.44 -3.20 11.80
CA ASP A 283 -5.52 -2.22 12.35
C ASP A 283 -4.18 -2.88 12.69
N GLN A 284 -3.12 -2.42 12.04
CA GLN A 284 -1.74 -2.86 12.25
C GLN A 284 -0.82 -1.73 12.74
N SER A 285 -1.41 -0.62 13.17
CA SER A 285 -0.67 0.54 13.69
C SER A 285 0.13 0.27 14.98
N ASN A 286 -0.10 -0.90 15.61
CA ASN A 286 0.55 -1.32 16.85
C ASN A 286 1.76 -2.23 16.64
N ASN A 287 2.18 -2.49 15.41
CA ASN A 287 3.36 -3.33 15.13
C ASN A 287 4.63 -2.73 15.76
N TRP A 288 4.66 -1.42 15.93
CA TRP A 288 5.71 -0.67 16.63
C TRP A 288 5.14 0.65 17.19
N TYR A 289 5.89 1.32 18.05
CA TYR A 289 5.50 2.63 18.59
C TYR A 289 6.71 3.52 18.88
N THR A 290 6.51 4.84 18.90
CA THR A 290 7.49 5.79 19.43
C THR A 290 7.24 6.02 20.91
N PRO A 291 8.29 6.07 21.78
CA PRO A 291 8.11 6.26 23.22
C PRO A 291 7.31 7.50 23.60
N GLU A 292 7.36 8.57 22.80
CA GLU A 292 6.61 9.81 22.99
C GLU A 292 5.10 9.61 22.83
N SER A 293 4.67 8.70 21.97
CA SER A 293 3.25 8.39 21.75
C SER A 293 2.63 7.65 22.93
N SER A 294 3.42 6.96 23.74
CA SER A 294 2.95 6.21 24.92
C SER A 294 2.69 7.08 26.17
N ARG A 295 2.93 8.40 26.09
CA ARG A 295 2.71 9.35 27.19
C ARG A 295 1.35 10.03 27.17
N ARG A 296 0.42 9.58 26.33
CA ARG A 296 -0.95 10.12 26.27
C ARG A 296 -1.92 9.35 27.12
#